data_de4b49b6414f9c9d7c005f1cd1437b60
#
_entry.id   de4b49b6414f9c9d7c005f1cd1437b60
#
_cell.length_a   1.000
_cell.length_b   1.000
_cell.length_c   1.000
_cell.angle_alpha   90.00
_cell.angle_beta   90.00
_cell.angle_gamma   90.00
#
_symmetry.space_group_name_H-M   'P 1'
#
loop_
_entity.id
_entity.type
_entity.pdbx_description
1 polymer ?
#
loop_
_entity_poly.entity_id
_entity_poly.type
_entity_poly.pdbx_seq_one_letter_code
_entity_poly.pdbx_strand_id
1 'polypeptide(L)'
;MIQRLAHTASVVALGAALAAGAAVATTFATNANAAAEAAKNSVSAVFKQMNVPVEGRFNHFTADVRFDPANVAASSAKLDVEVASFDLGAPEYNKEVAGDEWFDASHFPHATFVSTQIKAGANGAFSVAGKLTIKGKTTDVVVPVQYRKDGANQVFDGTLPIKRLAYNIGAGEWKDTSVVADDVQIKFHIVSAAH
;
A
#
# COMPACT_ATOMS: atom_id res chain seq x y z
N MET A 1 11.04 -15.01 -84.79
CA MET A 1 9.69 -15.59 -84.80
C MET A 1 9.04 -15.14 -83.50
N ILE A 2 8.25 -14.06 -83.53
CA ILE A 2 6.78 -14.06 -83.65
C ILE A 2 6.20 -14.86 -82.43
N GLN A 3 5.41 -14.37 -81.51
CA GLN A 3 4.30 -13.44 -81.42
C GLN A 3 3.93 -13.32 -79.94
N ARG A 4 3.65 -12.16 -79.45
CA ARG A 4 2.34 -11.47 -79.28
C ARG A 4 1.48 -11.92 -78.10
N LEU A 5 1.21 -10.94 -77.28
CA LEU A 5 -0.14 -10.48 -76.81
C LEU A 5 -0.80 -11.39 -75.74
N ALA A 6 -1.41 -10.92 -74.68
CA ALA A 6 -2.23 -9.73 -74.45
C ALA A 6 -2.51 -9.59 -72.93
N HIS A 7 -2.62 -8.41 -72.47
CA HIS A 7 -3.62 -7.75 -71.64
C HIS A 7 -4.60 -8.65 -70.85
N THR A 8 -4.66 -8.45 -69.53
CA THR A 8 -5.92 -7.92 -68.98
C THR A 8 -5.64 -7.30 -67.58
N ALA A 9 -6.07 -6.09 -67.46
CA ALA A 9 -6.24 -5.37 -66.21
C ALA A 9 -7.43 -5.95 -65.43
N SER A 10 -7.31 -6.08 -64.16
CA SER A 10 -8.48 -6.12 -63.26
C SER A 10 -8.19 -5.32 -62.00
N VAL A 11 -8.79 -4.18 -61.99
CA VAL A 11 -9.03 -3.34 -60.86
C VAL A 11 -10.14 -4.02 -60.01
N VAL A 12 -9.88 -4.36 -58.78
CA VAL A 12 -10.93 -4.55 -57.75
C VAL A 12 -10.43 -4.04 -56.42
N ALA A 13 -10.94 -2.90 -56.14
CA ALA A 13 -11.71 -2.52 -54.94
C ALA A 13 -10.97 -2.49 -53.61
N LEU A 14 -10.70 -1.28 -53.29
CA LEU A 14 -10.64 -0.69 -51.95
C LEU A 14 -11.82 -1.19 -51.10
N GLY A 15 -11.56 -1.98 -50.08
CA GLY A 15 -12.51 -2.40 -49.04
C GLY A 15 -12.04 -1.95 -47.68
N ALA A 16 -12.73 -0.99 -47.12
CA ALA A 16 -12.52 -0.39 -45.82
C ALA A 16 -12.49 -1.42 -44.68
N ALA A 17 -11.53 -1.29 -43.80
CA ALA A 17 -11.60 -1.78 -42.41
C ALA A 17 -10.99 -0.75 -41.47
N LEU A 18 -11.69 0.34 -41.30
CA LEU A 18 -11.52 1.29 -40.20
C LEU A 18 -12.57 0.93 -39.15
N ALA A 19 -12.25 0.01 -38.24
CA ALA A 19 -12.97 -0.15 -36.98
C ALA A 19 -12.21 -1.08 -36.02
N ALA A 20 -11.07 -0.63 -35.46
CA ALA A 20 -10.47 -1.24 -34.27
C ALA A 20 -9.48 -0.26 -33.62
N GLY A 21 -9.97 0.88 -33.17
CA GLY A 21 -9.10 1.90 -32.59
C GLY A 21 -9.58 2.52 -31.27
N ALA A 22 -10.75 2.11 -30.74
CA ALA A 22 -11.34 2.83 -29.59
C ALA A 22 -11.30 2.08 -28.25
N ALA A 23 -10.92 0.81 -28.22
CA ALA A 23 -11.02 0.00 -26.99
C ALA A 23 -9.73 -0.06 -26.14
N VAL A 24 -8.59 0.40 -26.67
CA VAL A 24 -7.29 0.26 -25.98
C VAL A 24 -6.94 1.49 -25.13
N ALA A 25 -7.53 2.66 -25.42
CA ALA A 25 -7.20 3.90 -24.73
C ALA A 25 -7.79 3.99 -23.29
N THR A 26 -8.88 3.29 -23.01
CA THR A 26 -9.54 3.36 -21.70
C THR A 26 -8.84 2.54 -20.61
N THR A 27 -8.20 1.43 -20.98
CA THR A 27 -7.46 0.58 -20.02
C THR A 27 -6.14 1.20 -19.57
N PHE A 28 -5.47 1.96 -20.43
CA PHE A 28 -4.22 2.65 -20.05
C PHE A 28 -4.45 3.84 -19.13
N ALA A 29 -5.56 4.55 -19.26
CA ALA A 29 -5.87 5.71 -18.41
C ALA A 29 -6.21 5.28 -16.96
N THR A 30 -6.90 4.16 -16.77
CA THR A 30 -7.22 3.62 -15.44
C THR A 30 -5.98 3.13 -14.70
N ASN A 31 -5.05 2.47 -15.42
CA ASN A 31 -3.81 2.00 -14.81
C ASN A 31 -2.85 3.16 -14.45
N ALA A 32 -2.80 4.21 -15.27
CA ALA A 32 -1.97 5.39 -15.00
C ALA A 32 -2.48 6.18 -13.77
N ASN A 33 -3.80 6.31 -13.62
CA ASN A 33 -4.38 6.97 -12.44
C ASN A 33 -4.15 6.14 -11.16
N ALA A 34 -4.34 4.83 -11.21
CA ALA A 34 -4.08 3.95 -10.08
C ALA A 34 -2.60 3.98 -9.64
N ALA A 35 -1.67 4.00 -10.61
CA ALA A 35 -0.25 4.15 -10.32
C ALA A 35 0.11 5.53 -9.75
N ALA A 36 -0.51 6.61 -10.23
CA ALA A 36 -0.31 7.96 -9.71
C ALA A 36 -0.90 8.15 -8.31
N GLU A 37 -1.97 7.45 -7.97
CA GLU A 37 -2.55 7.42 -6.62
C GLU A 37 -1.68 6.59 -5.67
N ALA A 38 -1.22 5.43 -6.09
CA ALA A 38 -0.31 4.60 -5.33
C ALA A 38 0.99 5.34 -4.97
N ALA A 39 1.51 6.19 -5.86
CA ALA A 39 2.70 7.02 -5.61
C ALA A 39 2.50 8.08 -4.52
N LYS A 40 1.26 8.40 -4.13
CA LYS A 40 0.94 9.33 -3.03
C LYS A 40 0.84 8.62 -1.69
N ASN A 41 0.69 7.31 -1.68
CA ASN A 41 0.51 6.53 -0.47
C ASN A 41 1.83 6.38 0.29
N SER A 42 1.75 6.36 1.61
CA SER A 42 2.91 6.14 2.46
C SER A 42 2.55 5.36 3.71
N VAL A 43 3.47 4.49 4.12
CA VAL A 43 3.47 3.83 5.42
C VAL A 43 4.86 3.99 6.03
N SER A 44 4.93 4.48 7.25
CA SER A 44 6.19 4.68 7.97
C SER A 44 6.08 4.22 9.42
N ALA A 45 7.21 3.98 10.04
CA ALA A 45 7.32 3.71 11.46
C ALA A 45 8.28 4.72 12.10
N VAL A 46 7.82 5.35 13.19
CA VAL A 46 8.61 6.28 13.98
C VAL A 46 8.87 5.67 15.36
N PHE A 47 10.12 5.59 15.74
CA PHE A 47 10.58 5.09 17.03
C PHE A 47 11.70 5.96 17.57
N LYS A 48 12.14 5.71 18.80
CA LYS A 48 13.29 6.42 19.38
C LYS A 48 14.46 5.47 19.54
N GLN A 49 15.62 5.90 19.09
CA GLN A 49 16.90 5.27 19.39
C GLN A 49 17.76 6.23 20.20
N MET A 50 18.18 5.79 21.40
CA MET A 50 18.88 6.65 22.38
C MET A 50 18.16 7.99 22.59
N ASN A 51 16.83 7.93 22.68
CA ASN A 51 15.93 9.07 22.84
C ASN A 51 15.84 10.03 21.62
N VAL A 52 16.50 9.71 20.49
CA VAL A 52 16.43 10.46 19.23
C VAL A 52 15.35 9.83 18.34
N PRO A 53 14.38 10.61 17.82
CA PRO A 53 13.40 10.09 16.88
C PRO A 53 14.07 9.62 15.58
N VAL A 54 13.69 8.41 15.14
CA VAL A 54 14.09 7.82 13.87
C VAL A 54 12.82 7.45 13.13
N GLU A 55 12.75 7.77 11.85
CA GLU A 55 11.66 7.39 10.95
C GLU A 55 12.19 6.53 9.83
N GLY A 56 11.55 5.37 9.62
CA GLY A 56 11.77 4.53 8.45
C GLY A 56 10.48 4.41 7.65
N ARG A 57 10.60 4.14 6.35
CA ARG A 57 9.47 4.02 5.42
C ARG A 57 9.40 2.63 4.81
N PHE A 58 8.20 2.13 4.60
CA PHE A 58 7.98 0.93 3.80
C PHE A 58 7.75 1.35 2.35
N ASN A 59 8.66 0.94 1.47
CA ASN A 59 8.62 1.31 0.05
C ASN A 59 7.67 0.43 -0.76
N HIS A 60 7.36 -0.79 -0.27
CA HIS A 60 6.46 -1.73 -0.93
C HIS A 60 5.32 -2.14 0.00
N PHE A 61 4.12 -1.79 -0.37
CA PHE A 61 2.89 -2.18 0.31
C PHE A 61 1.68 -2.05 -0.61
N THR A 62 0.59 -2.73 -0.26
CA THR A 62 -0.70 -2.59 -0.92
C THR A 62 -1.76 -2.21 0.10
N ALA A 63 -2.68 -1.34 -0.30
CA ALA A 63 -3.84 -0.93 0.49
C ALA A 63 -5.11 -1.16 -0.33
N ASP A 64 -6.00 -2.03 0.14
CA ASP A 64 -7.35 -2.23 -0.40
C ASP A 64 -8.33 -1.60 0.60
N VAL A 65 -8.88 -0.44 0.24
CA VAL A 65 -9.81 0.32 1.06
C VAL A 65 -11.11 0.45 0.29
N ARG A 66 -12.16 -0.15 0.83
CA ARG A 66 -13.54 0.00 0.34
C ARG A 66 -14.30 0.78 1.39
N PHE A 67 -14.51 2.05 1.12
CA PHE A 67 -15.12 2.95 2.10
C PHE A 67 -16.31 3.69 1.51
N ASP A 68 -17.47 3.50 2.13
CA ASP A 68 -18.69 4.24 1.87
C ASP A 68 -19.08 5.04 3.13
N PRO A 69 -18.95 6.38 3.10
CA PRO A 69 -19.33 7.22 4.24
C PRO A 69 -20.82 7.18 4.57
N ALA A 70 -21.68 6.78 3.62
CA ALA A 70 -23.11 6.59 3.85
C ALA A 70 -23.43 5.21 4.47
N ASN A 71 -22.53 4.22 4.27
CA ASN A 71 -22.70 2.86 4.79
C ASN A 71 -21.38 2.33 5.40
N VAL A 72 -20.97 2.95 6.48
CA VAL A 72 -19.71 2.61 7.18
C VAL A 72 -19.64 1.14 7.61
N ALA A 73 -20.78 0.53 7.90
CA ALA A 73 -20.85 -0.87 8.32
C ALA A 73 -20.43 -1.86 7.21
N ALA A 74 -20.58 -1.49 5.94
CA ALA A 74 -20.16 -2.29 4.79
C ALA A 74 -18.72 -1.97 4.36
N SER A 75 -18.08 -0.99 5.00
CA SER A 75 -16.71 -0.58 4.67
C SER A 75 -15.68 -1.55 5.22
N SER A 76 -14.55 -1.67 4.50
CA SER A 76 -13.43 -2.53 4.89
C SER A 76 -12.09 -1.91 4.49
N ALA A 77 -11.04 -2.29 5.21
CA ALA A 77 -9.68 -1.92 4.89
C ALA A 77 -8.74 -3.10 5.11
N LYS A 78 -7.85 -3.32 4.15
CA LYS A 78 -6.76 -4.28 4.23
C LYS A 78 -5.47 -3.59 3.82
N LEU A 79 -4.43 -3.77 4.61
CA LEU A 79 -3.07 -3.34 4.32
C LEU A 79 -2.16 -4.56 4.34
N ASP A 80 -1.28 -4.65 3.36
CA ASP A 80 -0.25 -5.68 3.25
C ASP A 80 1.07 -4.99 2.96
N VAL A 81 2.06 -5.18 3.83
CA VAL A 81 3.34 -4.47 3.81
C VAL A 81 4.46 -5.49 3.70
N GLU A 82 5.30 -5.36 2.68
CA GLU A 82 6.54 -6.12 2.54
C GLU A 82 7.57 -5.59 3.52
N VAL A 83 7.90 -6.36 4.57
CA VAL A 83 8.75 -5.87 5.67
C VAL A 83 10.20 -5.65 5.24
N ALA A 84 10.69 -6.39 4.23
CA ALA A 84 12.02 -6.20 3.66
C ALA A 84 12.18 -4.85 2.93
N SER A 85 11.07 -4.16 2.63
CA SER A 85 11.08 -2.84 1.99
C SER A 85 11.28 -1.69 2.98
N PHE A 86 11.49 -1.98 4.27
CA PHE A 86 11.70 -0.95 5.28
C PHE A 86 13.03 -0.24 5.07
N ASP A 87 12.96 1.05 4.86
CA ASP A 87 14.10 1.90 4.54
C ASP A 87 14.37 2.92 5.64
N LEU A 88 15.54 2.82 6.24
CA LEU A 88 16.11 3.72 7.26
C LEU A 88 17.12 4.70 6.67
N GLY A 89 17.26 4.76 5.33
CA GLY A 89 18.16 5.66 4.63
C GLY A 89 19.61 5.14 4.48
N ALA A 90 19.93 3.93 4.98
CA ALA A 90 21.23 3.31 4.79
C ALA A 90 21.10 1.78 4.62
N PRO A 91 21.74 1.18 3.62
CA PRO A 91 21.63 -0.24 3.29
C PRO A 91 22.00 -1.17 4.45
N GLU A 92 22.96 -0.78 5.28
CA GLU A 92 23.41 -1.56 6.44
C GLU A 92 22.29 -1.69 7.47
N TYR A 93 21.59 -0.60 7.77
CA TYR A 93 20.46 -0.59 8.71
C TYR A 93 19.26 -1.32 8.12
N ASN A 94 19.01 -1.18 6.82
CA ASN A 94 17.93 -1.89 6.15
C ASN A 94 18.14 -3.42 6.21
N LYS A 95 19.38 -3.87 6.01
CA LYS A 95 19.74 -5.28 6.14
C LYS A 95 19.59 -5.78 7.57
N GLU A 96 20.02 -4.99 8.54
CA GLU A 96 19.91 -5.33 9.98
C GLU A 96 18.44 -5.54 10.38
N VAL A 97 17.57 -4.59 10.05
CA VAL A 97 16.15 -4.68 10.43
C VAL A 97 15.36 -5.74 9.68
N ALA A 98 15.85 -6.21 8.53
CA ALA A 98 15.29 -7.36 7.83
C ALA A 98 15.68 -8.70 8.46
N GLY A 99 16.72 -8.72 9.34
CA GLY A 99 17.24 -9.90 10.01
C GLY A 99 16.32 -10.51 11.06
N ASP A 100 16.74 -11.66 11.59
CA ASP A 100 15.95 -12.50 12.50
C ASP A 100 15.67 -11.88 13.87
N GLU A 101 16.56 -11.05 14.38
CA GLU A 101 16.33 -10.30 15.61
C GLU A 101 15.28 -9.20 15.46
N TRP A 102 15.03 -8.75 14.22
CA TRP A 102 14.05 -7.72 13.89
C TRP A 102 12.83 -8.29 13.18
N PHE A 103 12.62 -7.96 11.90
CA PHE A 103 11.43 -8.40 11.18
C PHE A 103 11.46 -9.87 10.78
N ASP A 104 12.66 -10.49 10.69
CA ASP A 104 12.83 -11.86 10.20
C ASP A 104 12.13 -12.06 8.84
N ALA A 105 12.46 -11.17 7.91
CA ALA A 105 11.77 -11.03 6.63
C ALA A 105 11.82 -12.31 5.78
N SER A 106 12.80 -13.20 6.02
CA SER A 106 12.91 -14.49 5.34
C SER A 106 11.80 -15.48 5.74
N HIS A 107 11.35 -15.44 6.99
CA HIS A 107 10.28 -16.29 7.49
C HIS A 107 8.92 -15.58 7.53
N PHE A 108 8.93 -14.25 7.70
CA PHE A 108 7.75 -13.42 7.82
C PHE A 108 7.82 -12.24 6.86
N PRO A 109 7.71 -12.47 5.54
CA PRO A 109 7.92 -11.43 4.53
C PRO A 109 6.91 -10.29 4.58
N HIS A 110 5.74 -10.53 5.18
CA HIS A 110 4.65 -9.56 5.21
C HIS A 110 4.17 -9.24 6.62
N ALA A 111 3.87 -7.95 6.85
CA ALA A 111 3.03 -7.50 7.94
C ALA A 111 1.66 -7.11 7.38
N THR A 112 0.56 -7.48 8.07
CA THR A 112 -0.79 -7.29 7.55
C THR A 112 -1.70 -6.63 8.57
N PHE A 113 -2.61 -5.78 8.08
CA PHE A 113 -3.75 -5.30 8.85
C PHE A 113 -5.03 -5.64 8.11
N VAL A 114 -6.03 -6.16 8.84
CA VAL A 114 -7.36 -6.46 8.32
C VAL A 114 -8.40 -5.88 9.26
N SER A 115 -9.22 -4.96 8.77
CA SER A 115 -10.30 -4.37 9.56
C SER A 115 -11.37 -5.42 9.91
N THR A 116 -11.90 -5.33 11.11
CA THR A 116 -13.05 -6.14 11.57
C THR A 116 -14.28 -5.29 11.81
N GLN A 117 -14.10 -4.02 12.14
CA GLN A 117 -15.19 -3.07 12.35
C GLN A 117 -14.70 -1.64 12.10
N ILE A 118 -15.53 -0.84 11.44
CA ILE A 118 -15.30 0.59 11.27
C ILE A 118 -16.46 1.35 11.93
N LYS A 119 -16.13 2.33 12.77
CA LYS A 119 -17.11 3.17 13.47
C LYS A 119 -16.83 4.63 13.15
N ALA A 120 -17.89 5.37 12.82
CA ALA A 120 -17.80 6.82 12.65
C ALA A 120 -17.61 7.50 14.01
N GLY A 121 -16.77 8.52 14.04
CA GLY A 121 -16.59 9.47 15.12
C GLY A 121 -17.04 10.88 14.70
N ALA A 122 -16.62 11.90 15.42
CA ALA A 122 -16.90 13.28 15.08
C ALA A 122 -15.88 13.85 14.05
N ASN A 123 -16.30 14.86 13.27
CA ASN A 123 -15.41 15.66 12.42
C ASN A 123 -14.53 14.85 11.44
N GLY A 124 -15.11 13.85 10.77
CA GLY A 124 -14.37 13.00 9.83
C GLY A 124 -13.40 11.99 10.46
N ALA A 125 -13.42 11.86 11.80
CA ALA A 125 -12.68 10.82 12.48
C ALA A 125 -13.42 9.47 12.39
N PHE A 126 -12.66 8.40 12.27
CA PHE A 126 -13.14 7.01 12.31
C PHE A 126 -12.28 6.20 13.27
N SER A 127 -12.90 5.20 13.87
CA SER A 127 -12.24 4.19 14.68
C SER A 127 -12.30 2.88 13.91
N VAL A 128 -11.14 2.38 13.48
CA VAL A 128 -11.03 1.15 12.69
C VAL A 128 -10.45 0.06 13.57
N ALA A 129 -11.30 -0.83 14.07
CA ALA A 129 -10.88 -2.03 14.77
C ALA A 129 -10.41 -3.08 13.76
N GLY A 130 -9.37 -3.83 14.07
CA GLY A 130 -8.84 -4.84 13.18
C GLY A 130 -7.76 -5.71 13.81
N LYS A 131 -7.28 -6.65 13.02
CA LYS A 131 -6.18 -7.56 13.37
C LYS A 131 -4.90 -7.09 12.70
N LEU A 132 -3.89 -6.80 13.51
CA LEU A 132 -2.54 -6.47 13.04
C LEU A 132 -1.65 -7.69 13.27
N THR A 133 -1.04 -8.18 12.19
CA THR A 133 -0.08 -9.29 12.24
C THR A 133 1.29 -8.79 11.83
N ILE A 134 2.28 -8.95 12.70
CA ILE A 134 3.69 -8.65 12.44
C ILE A 134 4.51 -9.82 12.97
N LYS A 135 5.48 -10.29 12.19
CA LYS A 135 6.39 -11.41 12.56
C LYS A 135 5.61 -12.61 13.18
N GLY A 136 4.52 -13.01 12.53
CA GLY A 136 3.66 -14.12 12.96
C GLY A 136 2.81 -13.87 14.21
N LYS A 137 2.92 -12.69 14.87
CA LYS A 137 2.09 -12.31 16.03
C LYS A 137 0.91 -11.49 15.57
N THR A 138 -0.30 -11.91 15.93
CA THR A 138 -1.54 -11.19 15.64
C THR A 138 -2.11 -10.60 16.91
N THR A 139 -2.44 -9.31 16.88
CA THR A 139 -3.11 -8.60 17.98
C THR A 139 -4.33 -7.85 17.44
N ASP A 140 -5.35 -7.71 18.31
CA ASP A 140 -6.47 -6.81 18.02
C ASP A 140 -6.03 -5.36 18.34
N VAL A 141 -6.23 -4.48 17.37
CA VAL A 141 -5.88 -3.06 17.50
C VAL A 141 -7.05 -2.19 17.09
N VAL A 142 -7.03 -0.94 17.55
CA VAL A 142 -7.98 0.09 17.13
C VAL A 142 -7.18 1.26 16.57
N VAL A 143 -7.38 1.54 15.30
CA VAL A 143 -6.66 2.57 14.56
C VAL A 143 -7.53 3.83 14.47
N PRO A 144 -7.11 4.97 15.03
CA PRO A 144 -7.75 6.25 14.77
C PRO A 144 -7.40 6.72 13.36
N VAL A 145 -8.41 7.03 12.55
CA VAL A 145 -8.28 7.44 11.15
C VAL A 145 -9.00 8.75 10.93
N GLN A 146 -8.34 9.71 10.30
CA GLN A 146 -8.97 10.90 9.75
C GLN A 146 -9.28 10.67 8.28
N TYR A 147 -10.53 10.91 7.92
CA TYR A 147 -11.02 10.83 6.55
C TYR A 147 -11.29 12.22 6.01
N ARG A 148 -10.92 12.44 4.77
CA ARG A 148 -11.35 13.61 3.99
C ARG A 148 -11.57 13.22 2.53
N LYS A 149 -12.49 13.90 1.88
CA LYS A 149 -12.69 13.82 0.44
C LYS A 149 -11.80 14.85 -0.25
N ASP A 150 -11.12 14.45 -1.31
CA ASP A 150 -10.24 15.29 -2.11
C ASP A 150 -10.56 15.08 -3.61
N GLY A 151 -11.48 15.88 -4.13
CA GLY A 151 -12.00 15.71 -5.49
C GLY A 151 -12.70 14.35 -5.66
N ALA A 152 -12.19 13.54 -6.58
CA ALA A 152 -12.64 12.18 -6.83
C ALA A 152 -12.00 11.15 -5.88
N ASN A 153 -11.08 11.58 -5.00
CA ASN A 153 -10.34 10.69 -4.12
C ASN A 153 -10.86 10.78 -2.68
N GLN A 154 -10.59 9.71 -1.97
CA GLN A 154 -10.76 9.56 -0.53
C GLN A 154 -9.37 9.48 0.10
N VAL A 155 -9.12 10.25 1.13
CA VAL A 155 -7.83 10.31 1.82
C VAL A 155 -8.02 9.86 3.26
N PHE A 156 -7.15 8.97 3.70
CA PHE A 156 -7.15 8.38 5.03
C PHE A 156 -5.78 8.59 5.67
N ASP A 157 -5.75 9.33 6.76
CA ASP A 157 -4.56 9.59 7.55
C ASP A 157 -4.70 8.96 8.94
N GLY A 158 -3.66 8.33 9.44
CA GLY A 158 -3.71 7.76 10.78
C GLY A 158 -2.35 7.49 11.39
N THR A 159 -2.38 7.31 12.72
CA THR A 159 -1.21 6.92 13.52
C THR A 159 -1.64 5.84 14.51
N LEU A 160 -0.99 4.69 14.44
CA LEU A 160 -1.21 3.58 15.36
C LEU A 160 0.02 3.41 16.28
N PRO A 161 -0.10 3.67 17.58
CA PRO A 161 0.94 3.33 18.52
C PRO A 161 0.95 1.82 18.78
N ILE A 162 2.12 1.21 18.74
CA ILE A 162 2.33 -0.20 19.09
C ILE A 162 3.53 -0.35 20.02
N LYS A 163 3.63 -1.52 20.67
CA LYS A 163 4.80 -1.98 21.40
C LYS A 163 5.55 -2.98 20.54
N ARG A 164 6.78 -2.66 20.08
CA ARG A 164 7.55 -3.55 19.20
C ARG A 164 7.84 -4.91 19.80
N LEU A 165 8.08 -4.95 21.11
CA LEU A 165 8.39 -6.19 21.82
C LEU A 165 7.19 -7.15 21.89
N ALA A 166 5.95 -6.66 21.80
CA ALA A 166 4.75 -7.49 21.68
C ALA A 166 4.74 -8.34 20.39
N TYR A 167 5.47 -7.91 19.37
CA TYR A 167 5.62 -8.60 18.09
C TYR A 167 6.98 -9.28 17.94
N ASN A 168 7.78 -9.39 19.00
CA ASN A 168 9.16 -9.91 18.97
C ASN A 168 10.08 -9.14 17.98
N ILE A 169 9.86 -7.84 17.79
CA ILE A 169 10.71 -6.96 17.00
C ILE A 169 11.81 -6.43 17.90
N GLY A 170 13.08 -6.66 17.53
CA GLY A 170 14.25 -6.34 18.33
C GLY A 170 14.45 -7.35 19.47
N ALA A 171 14.90 -8.56 19.09
CA ALA A 171 15.28 -9.63 20.00
C ALA A 171 16.75 -9.45 20.49
N GLY A 172 17.23 -10.38 21.30
CA GLY A 172 18.61 -10.38 21.77
C GLY A 172 18.96 -9.10 22.54
N GLU A 173 20.05 -8.47 22.17
CA GLU A 173 20.52 -7.20 22.77
C GLU A 173 19.61 -6.02 22.47
N TRP A 174 18.83 -6.06 21.38
CA TRP A 174 17.85 -5.03 21.01
C TRP A 174 16.62 -4.99 21.94
N LYS A 175 16.49 -5.91 22.90
CA LYS A 175 15.44 -5.86 23.93
C LYS A 175 15.60 -4.71 24.91
N ASP A 176 16.80 -4.14 25.01
CA ASP A 176 17.06 -2.99 25.88
C ASP A 176 16.32 -1.77 25.35
N THR A 177 15.26 -1.39 26.06
CA THR A 177 14.40 -0.25 25.68
C THR A 177 15.04 1.12 25.95
N SER A 178 16.20 1.17 26.61
CA SER A 178 17.00 2.37 26.74
C SER A 178 17.77 2.68 25.46
N VAL A 179 18.11 1.66 24.68
CA VAL A 179 18.77 1.79 23.36
C VAL A 179 17.75 2.04 22.27
N VAL A 180 16.75 1.15 22.13
CA VAL A 180 15.64 1.33 21.19
C VAL A 180 14.32 1.24 21.94
N ALA A 181 13.58 2.33 21.98
CA ALA A 181 12.31 2.40 22.70
C ALA A 181 11.32 1.31 22.24
N ASP A 182 10.51 0.81 23.18
CA ASP A 182 9.45 -0.17 22.89
C ASP A 182 8.29 0.46 22.12
N ASP A 183 8.04 1.76 22.35
CA ASP A 183 6.99 2.51 21.68
C ASP A 183 7.37 2.82 20.24
N VAL A 184 6.51 2.41 19.29
CA VAL A 184 6.62 2.70 17.87
C VAL A 184 5.29 3.28 17.38
N GLN A 185 5.34 4.32 16.57
CA GLN A 185 4.18 4.90 15.91
C GLN A 185 4.18 4.50 14.44
N ILE A 186 3.22 3.69 14.04
CA ILE A 186 2.97 3.41 12.62
C ILE A 186 2.10 4.54 12.07
N LYS A 187 2.62 5.29 11.10
CA LYS A 187 1.90 6.36 10.41
C LYS A 187 1.57 5.92 9.00
N PHE A 188 0.41 6.31 8.52
CA PHE A 188 0.02 6.06 7.15
C PHE A 188 -0.74 7.24 6.55
N HIS A 189 -0.57 7.38 5.25
CA HIS A 189 -1.34 8.26 4.38
C HIS A 189 -1.77 7.45 3.18
N ILE A 190 -3.07 7.21 3.02
CA ILE A 190 -3.63 6.39 1.94
C ILE A 190 -4.61 7.23 1.14
N VAL A 191 -4.40 7.26 -0.17
CA VAL A 191 -5.29 7.86 -1.16
C VAL A 191 -5.92 6.73 -1.96
N SER A 192 -7.23 6.71 -2.04
CA SER A 192 -8.01 5.72 -2.79
C SER A 192 -9.05 6.44 -3.65
N ALA A 193 -9.33 5.93 -4.84
CA ALA A 193 -10.46 6.41 -5.63
C ALA A 193 -11.77 6.17 -4.87
N ALA A 194 -12.72 7.10 -4.98
CA ALA A 194 -14.07 6.89 -4.45
C ALA A 194 -14.79 5.85 -5.33
N HIS A 195 -15.39 4.87 -4.69
CA HIS A 195 -16.19 3.82 -5.33
C HIS A 195 -17.67 4.21 -5.36
#